data_b18ec30d1a2e713f43ab5144acae8c05
#
_entry.id   b18ec30d1a2e713f43ab5144acae8c05
#
_cell.length_a   1.000
_cell.length_b   1.000
_cell.length_c   1.000
_cell.angle_alpha   90.00
_cell.angle_beta   90.00
_cell.angle_gamma   90.00
#
_symmetry.space_group_name_H-M   'P 1'
#
loop_
_entity.id
_entity.type
_entity.pdbx_description
1 polymer ?
#
loop_
_entity_poly.entity_id
_entity_poly.type
_entity_poly.pdbx_seq_one_letter_code
_entity_poly.pdbx_strand_id
1 'polypeptide(L)'
;DKFYGPEEKLKEFIDLCHQNGIAVIFDLVMNHVMGRSPMNRMWMNDPDGNGWGEPSEESPYFNEIATHSYGLGNDFNHQSSYTQYYTQRVVKHWVEEFKIDGIRWDLTKGFTQNCNAGDDGCTNAYQQDRVDVLKSYADYSWSLDPDHYVIFEHLGGSSEEQQWANYRLCLLYTSDAADE
;
A
#
# COMPACT_ATOMS: atom_id res chain seq x y z
N ASP A 1 4.59 8.70 -18.26
CA ASP A 1 4.93 7.34 -18.72
C ASP A 1 4.81 7.24 -20.25
N LYS A 2 5.72 6.54 -20.90
CA LYS A 2 5.75 6.44 -22.38
C LYS A 2 4.56 5.67 -22.99
N PHE A 3 3.84 4.89 -22.19
CA PHE A 3 2.67 4.11 -22.61
C PHE A 3 1.36 4.80 -22.29
N TYR A 4 1.29 5.50 -21.15
CA TYR A 4 0.07 6.12 -20.62
C TYR A 4 0.01 7.63 -20.87
N GLY A 5 1.06 8.20 -21.46
CA GLY A 5 1.13 9.62 -21.77
C GLY A 5 1.66 10.49 -20.61
N PRO A 6 1.62 11.81 -20.79
CA PRO A 6 2.04 12.76 -19.79
C PRO A 6 1.00 12.92 -18.67
N GLU A 7 1.43 13.55 -17.60
CA GLU A 7 0.61 13.78 -16.40
C GLU A 7 -0.71 14.52 -16.70
N GLU A 8 -0.66 15.51 -17.58
CA GLU A 8 -1.83 16.30 -17.97
C GLU A 8 -2.93 15.42 -18.58
N LYS A 9 -2.55 14.37 -19.32
CA LYS A 9 -3.53 13.45 -19.90
C LYS A 9 -4.23 12.57 -18.87
N LEU A 10 -3.54 12.22 -17.80
CA LEU A 10 -4.15 11.52 -16.68
C LEU A 10 -5.13 12.45 -15.94
N LYS A 11 -4.75 13.71 -15.71
CA LYS A 11 -5.65 14.72 -15.11
C LYS A 11 -6.88 14.97 -15.99
N GLU A 12 -6.72 15.12 -17.30
CA GLU A 12 -7.85 15.24 -18.26
C GLU A 12 -8.78 14.01 -18.19
N PHE A 13 -8.20 12.80 -18.08
CA PHE A 13 -9.00 11.58 -17.95
C PHE A 13 -9.81 11.54 -16.65
N ILE A 14 -9.21 11.92 -15.53
CA ILE A 14 -9.89 12.01 -14.24
C ILE A 14 -11.01 13.03 -14.29
N ASP A 15 -10.75 14.22 -14.84
CA ASP A 15 -11.76 15.26 -15.03
C ASP A 15 -12.94 14.78 -15.89
N LEU A 16 -12.66 14.02 -16.95
CA LEU A 16 -13.70 13.42 -17.78
C LEU A 16 -14.55 12.40 -17.02
N CYS A 17 -13.93 11.57 -16.17
CA CYS A 17 -14.64 10.65 -15.28
C CYS A 17 -15.60 11.44 -14.37
N HIS A 18 -15.12 12.47 -13.70
CA HIS A 18 -15.91 13.30 -12.79
C HIS A 18 -17.08 14.01 -13.52
N GLN A 19 -16.87 14.53 -14.71
CA GLN A 19 -17.94 15.13 -15.55
C GLN A 19 -19.05 14.13 -15.89
N ASN A 20 -18.76 12.83 -15.87
CA ASN A 20 -19.73 11.76 -16.11
C ASN A 20 -20.22 11.08 -14.82
N GLY A 21 -19.91 11.62 -13.63
CA GLY A 21 -20.33 11.07 -12.34
C GLY A 21 -19.62 9.76 -11.97
N ILE A 22 -18.39 9.54 -12.48
CA ILE A 22 -17.59 8.34 -12.24
C ILE A 22 -16.47 8.71 -11.26
N ALA A 23 -16.45 8.04 -10.10
CA ALA A 23 -15.35 8.14 -9.15
C ALA A 23 -14.11 7.39 -9.65
N VAL A 24 -12.93 7.94 -9.39
CA VAL A 24 -11.65 7.35 -9.77
C VAL A 24 -10.93 6.79 -8.56
N ILE A 25 -10.79 5.48 -8.52
CA ILE A 25 -10.06 4.77 -7.48
C ILE A 25 -8.67 4.39 -8.00
N PHE A 26 -7.64 4.77 -7.26
CA PHE A 26 -6.25 4.47 -7.61
C PHE A 26 -5.78 3.21 -6.90
N ASP A 27 -5.17 2.28 -7.65
CA ASP A 27 -4.57 1.06 -7.09
C ASP A 27 -3.14 1.38 -6.66
N LEU A 28 -2.88 1.36 -5.34
CA LEU A 28 -1.63 1.81 -4.75
C LEU A 28 -0.87 0.65 -4.10
N VAL A 29 0.28 0.30 -4.67
CA VAL A 29 1.18 -0.72 -4.13
C VAL A 29 2.16 -0.06 -3.16
N MET A 30 1.92 -0.24 -1.86
CA MET A 30 2.80 0.23 -0.77
C MET A 30 3.31 -0.90 0.12
N ASN A 31 3.02 -2.16 -0.22
CA ASN A 31 3.57 -3.31 0.49
C ASN A 31 5.04 -3.54 0.13
N HIS A 32 5.39 -3.39 -1.15
CA HIS A 32 6.72 -3.71 -1.65
C HIS A 32 7.11 -2.84 -2.86
N VAL A 33 8.39 -2.90 -3.22
CA VAL A 33 8.89 -2.38 -4.50
C VAL A 33 9.72 -3.44 -5.22
N MET A 34 9.79 -3.33 -6.55
CA MET A 34 10.73 -4.17 -7.31
C MET A 34 12.17 -3.68 -7.18
N GLY A 35 13.13 -4.59 -7.24
CA GLY A 35 14.54 -4.34 -6.95
C GLY A 35 15.20 -3.18 -7.71
N ARG A 36 14.63 -2.74 -8.86
CA ARG A 36 15.08 -1.55 -9.60
C ARG A 36 14.40 -0.24 -9.18
N SER A 37 13.59 -0.25 -8.12
CA SER A 37 13.05 0.99 -7.56
C SER A 37 14.19 1.96 -7.22
N PRO A 38 14.08 3.24 -7.60
CA PRO A 38 15.09 4.25 -7.24
C PRO A 38 15.34 4.33 -5.74
N MET A 39 14.32 4.13 -4.92
CA MET A 39 14.45 4.12 -3.45
C MET A 39 15.28 2.94 -2.97
N ASN A 40 15.00 1.73 -3.46
CA ASN A 40 15.77 0.56 -3.09
C ASN A 40 17.24 0.68 -3.51
N ARG A 41 17.50 1.20 -4.71
CA ARG A 41 18.86 1.36 -5.24
C ARG A 41 19.76 2.30 -4.44
N MET A 42 19.19 3.16 -3.59
CA MET A 42 19.99 4.03 -2.72
C MET A 42 20.56 3.27 -1.50
N TRP A 43 19.93 2.17 -1.10
CA TRP A 43 20.32 1.38 0.08
C TRP A 43 20.16 -0.13 -0.21
N MET A 44 20.75 -0.65 -1.26
CA MET A 44 20.69 -2.07 -1.57
C MET A 44 22.06 -2.73 -1.53
N ASN A 45 22.05 -4.01 -1.25
CA ASN A 45 23.18 -4.91 -1.42
C ASN A 45 23.18 -5.42 -2.86
N ASP A 46 24.15 -4.98 -3.67
CA ASP A 46 24.29 -5.36 -5.09
C ASP A 46 25.73 -5.82 -5.33
N PRO A 47 26.12 -7.01 -4.83
CA PRO A 47 27.50 -7.47 -4.85
C PRO A 47 28.04 -7.76 -6.25
N ASP A 48 27.19 -8.01 -7.22
CA ASP A 48 27.56 -8.26 -8.62
C ASP A 48 27.34 -7.05 -9.55
N GLY A 49 26.86 -5.94 -9.04
CA GLY A 49 26.74 -4.67 -9.75
C GLY A 49 25.72 -4.67 -10.88
N ASN A 50 24.76 -5.59 -10.88
CA ASN A 50 23.78 -5.73 -11.96
C ASN A 50 22.55 -4.82 -11.82
N GLY A 51 22.43 -4.07 -10.71
CA GLY A 51 21.35 -3.15 -10.42
C GLY A 51 20.11 -3.83 -9.82
N TRP A 52 20.26 -5.08 -9.37
CA TRP A 52 19.26 -5.82 -8.63
C TRP A 52 19.87 -6.28 -7.30
N GLY A 53 19.20 -6.01 -6.20
CA GLY A 53 19.68 -6.40 -4.88
C GLY A 53 18.60 -6.28 -3.83
N GLU A 54 18.82 -7.00 -2.73
CA GLU A 54 18.01 -6.91 -1.54
C GLU A 54 18.29 -5.60 -0.82
N PRO A 55 17.34 -5.05 -0.03
CA PRO A 55 17.62 -3.89 0.81
C PRO A 55 18.78 -4.16 1.76
N SER A 56 19.60 -3.14 2.01
CA SER A 56 20.63 -3.22 3.05
C SER A 56 20.03 -2.96 4.43
N GLU A 57 20.70 -3.41 5.49
CA GLU A 57 20.34 -3.13 6.89
C GLU A 57 20.21 -1.62 7.17
N GLU A 58 20.94 -0.78 6.42
CA GLU A 58 20.92 0.68 6.57
C GLU A 58 19.70 1.34 5.90
N SER A 59 18.84 0.58 5.21
CA SER A 59 17.69 1.16 4.52
C SER A 59 16.70 1.77 5.52
N PRO A 60 16.37 3.07 5.41
CA PRO A 60 15.37 3.66 6.28
C PRO A 60 13.93 3.31 5.89
N TYR A 61 13.73 2.65 4.74
CA TYR A 61 12.41 2.40 4.16
C TYR A 61 12.04 0.93 4.10
N PHE A 62 13.01 0.04 3.93
CA PHE A 62 12.76 -1.37 3.62
C PHE A 62 13.34 -2.28 4.69
N ASN A 63 12.69 -3.43 4.86
CA ASN A 63 13.24 -4.55 5.61
C ASN A 63 14.27 -5.29 4.75
N GLU A 64 15.37 -5.71 5.35
CA GLU A 64 16.36 -6.59 4.69
C GLU A 64 15.71 -7.93 4.31
N ILE A 65 14.87 -8.45 5.19
CA ILE A 65 14.07 -9.65 4.99
C ILE A 65 12.63 -9.30 5.29
N ALA A 66 11.69 -9.70 4.40
CA ALA A 66 10.28 -9.46 4.59
C ALA A 66 9.77 -10.00 5.94
N THR A 67 8.95 -9.23 6.61
CA THR A 67 8.35 -9.54 7.91
C THR A 67 6.96 -10.16 7.79
N HIS A 68 6.68 -10.77 6.64
CA HIS A 68 5.44 -11.48 6.32
C HIS A 68 5.70 -12.59 5.29
N SER A 69 4.73 -13.47 5.07
CA SER A 69 4.90 -14.64 4.19
C SER A 69 4.86 -14.33 2.69
N TYR A 70 4.36 -13.17 2.30
CA TYR A 70 4.18 -12.79 0.90
C TYR A 70 5.40 -12.01 0.41
N GLY A 71 6.50 -12.70 0.16
CA GLY A 71 7.78 -12.13 -0.27
C GLY A 71 7.79 -11.72 -1.75
N LEU A 72 7.04 -10.69 -2.11
CA LEU A 72 7.05 -10.07 -3.44
C LEU A 72 7.94 -8.83 -3.41
N GLY A 73 9.07 -8.86 -4.12
CA GLY A 73 9.98 -7.72 -4.17
C GLY A 73 10.57 -7.35 -2.81
N ASN A 74 10.91 -6.08 -2.62
CA ASN A 74 11.53 -5.55 -1.40
C ASN A 74 10.45 -4.92 -0.50
N ASP A 75 10.34 -5.45 0.70
CA ASP A 75 9.28 -5.17 1.66
C ASP A 75 9.45 -3.82 2.36
N PHE A 76 8.40 -2.99 2.38
CA PHE A 76 8.41 -1.74 3.13
C PHE A 76 8.29 -1.96 4.63
N ASN A 77 9.17 -1.33 5.39
CA ASN A 77 9.06 -1.27 6.85
C ASN A 77 8.05 -0.20 7.28
N HIS A 78 6.79 -0.59 7.49
CA HIS A 78 5.72 0.31 7.88
C HIS A 78 5.79 0.80 9.34
N GLN A 79 6.70 0.28 10.17
CA GLN A 79 7.02 0.86 11.48
C GLN A 79 8.08 1.95 11.41
N SER A 80 8.79 2.09 10.28
CA SER A 80 9.70 3.20 10.05
C SER A 80 8.93 4.51 9.84
N SER A 81 9.28 5.54 10.60
CA SER A 81 8.71 6.89 10.40
C SER A 81 9.02 7.47 9.02
N TYR A 82 10.11 7.07 8.39
CA TYR A 82 10.45 7.47 7.02
C TYR A 82 9.49 6.85 6.00
N THR A 83 9.15 5.58 6.14
CA THR A 83 8.15 4.90 5.30
C THR A 83 6.77 5.50 5.49
N GLN A 84 6.36 5.74 6.74
CA GLN A 84 5.07 6.37 7.04
C GLN A 84 4.98 7.77 6.43
N TYR A 85 6.02 8.59 6.58
CA TYR A 85 6.07 9.91 5.97
C TYR A 85 6.03 9.85 4.43
N TYR A 86 6.80 8.93 3.83
CA TYR A 86 6.78 8.71 2.38
C TYR A 86 5.38 8.32 1.90
N THR A 87 4.74 7.36 2.57
CA THR A 87 3.38 6.91 2.25
C THR A 87 2.37 8.07 2.32
N GLN A 88 2.41 8.87 3.37
CA GLN A 88 1.57 10.06 3.50
C GLN A 88 1.82 11.08 2.37
N ARG A 89 3.07 11.27 1.97
CA ARG A 89 3.43 12.14 0.84
C ARG A 89 2.85 11.62 -0.49
N VAL A 90 2.88 10.32 -0.70
CA VAL A 90 2.29 9.68 -1.89
C VAL A 90 0.76 9.87 -1.90
N VAL A 91 0.10 9.58 -0.79
CA VAL A 91 -1.35 9.79 -0.64
C VAL A 91 -1.72 11.24 -0.91
N LYS A 92 -1.03 12.18 -0.26
CA LYS A 92 -1.27 13.62 -0.45
C LYS A 92 -1.14 14.03 -1.91
N HIS A 93 -0.10 13.57 -2.59
CA HIS A 93 0.12 13.90 -3.99
C HIS A 93 -1.06 13.46 -4.88
N TRP A 94 -1.53 12.22 -4.74
CA TRP A 94 -2.62 11.71 -5.55
C TRP A 94 -3.96 12.38 -5.22
N VAL A 95 -4.24 12.63 -3.95
CA VAL A 95 -5.48 13.31 -3.54
C VAL A 95 -5.48 14.78 -3.96
N GLU A 96 -4.41 15.53 -3.69
CA GLU A 96 -4.40 16.98 -3.93
C GLU A 96 -4.11 17.35 -5.38
N GLU A 97 -3.19 16.66 -6.07
CA GLU A 97 -2.77 17.02 -7.42
C GLU A 97 -3.63 16.37 -8.50
N PHE A 98 -4.07 15.12 -8.28
CA PHE A 98 -4.84 14.36 -9.26
C PHE A 98 -6.33 14.32 -8.94
N LYS A 99 -6.73 14.70 -7.73
CA LYS A 99 -8.14 14.69 -7.30
C LYS A 99 -8.80 13.33 -7.44
N ILE A 100 -8.06 12.25 -7.13
CA ILE A 100 -8.65 10.91 -7.08
C ILE A 100 -9.64 10.81 -5.92
N ASP A 101 -10.68 10.02 -6.09
CA ASP A 101 -11.76 9.86 -5.10
C ASP A 101 -11.49 8.76 -4.09
N GLY A 102 -10.51 7.91 -4.35
CA GLY A 102 -10.17 6.83 -3.43
C GLY A 102 -8.88 6.11 -3.76
N ILE A 103 -8.43 5.31 -2.79
CA ILE A 103 -7.28 4.42 -2.94
C ILE A 103 -7.69 3.00 -2.58
N ARG A 104 -7.41 2.06 -3.48
CA ARG A 104 -7.34 0.63 -3.19
C ARG A 104 -5.88 0.32 -2.82
N TRP A 105 -5.67 -0.10 -1.59
CA TRP A 105 -4.35 -0.44 -1.06
C TRP A 105 -4.05 -1.92 -1.32
N ASP A 106 -3.04 -2.17 -2.12
CA ASP A 106 -2.61 -3.50 -2.50
C ASP A 106 -1.94 -4.24 -1.34
N LEU A 107 -2.30 -5.51 -1.15
CA LEU A 107 -1.64 -6.47 -0.24
C LEU A 107 -1.42 -5.91 1.18
N THR A 108 -2.44 -5.30 1.78
CA THR A 108 -2.30 -4.64 3.10
C THR A 108 -1.97 -5.61 4.24
N LYS A 109 -2.20 -6.89 4.09
CA LYS A 109 -1.79 -7.88 5.10
C LYS A 109 -0.28 -8.02 5.27
N GLY A 110 0.51 -7.56 4.30
CA GLY A 110 1.96 -7.49 4.40
C GLY A 110 2.49 -6.28 5.19
N PHE A 111 1.63 -5.39 5.70
CA PHE A 111 2.09 -4.19 6.43
C PHE A 111 2.53 -4.47 7.87
N THR A 112 2.40 -5.69 8.36
CA THR A 112 2.90 -6.06 9.70
C THR A 112 4.41 -6.19 9.74
N GLN A 113 4.99 -5.89 10.90
CA GLN A 113 6.42 -6.09 11.17
C GLN A 113 6.65 -7.19 12.21
N ASN A 114 5.61 -7.95 12.57
CA ASN A 114 5.64 -8.91 13.68
C ASN A 114 5.83 -10.37 13.24
N CYS A 115 5.82 -10.65 11.93
CA CYS A 115 5.92 -12.00 11.42
C CYS A 115 7.28 -12.27 10.77
N ASN A 116 7.46 -13.49 10.27
CA ASN A 116 8.66 -13.88 9.55
C ASN A 116 8.32 -14.27 8.11
N ALA A 117 9.30 -14.19 7.24
CA ALA A 117 9.19 -14.71 5.88
C ALA A 117 8.75 -16.18 5.90
N GLY A 118 7.69 -16.50 5.13
CA GLY A 118 7.13 -17.84 5.04
C GLY A 118 6.20 -18.26 6.19
N ASP A 119 5.92 -17.38 7.16
CA ASP A 119 4.97 -17.67 8.24
C ASP A 119 3.56 -17.20 7.87
N ASP A 120 2.82 -18.03 7.11
CA ASP A 120 1.44 -17.77 6.71
C ASP A 120 0.50 -17.68 7.91
N GLY A 121 0.73 -18.51 8.94
CA GLY A 121 -0.10 -18.52 10.13
C GLY A 121 -0.07 -17.19 10.86
N CYS A 122 1.12 -16.64 11.08
CA CYS A 122 1.30 -15.32 11.67
C CYS A 122 0.74 -14.22 10.76
N THR A 123 1.08 -14.23 9.48
CA THR A 123 0.67 -13.18 8.52
C THR A 123 -0.84 -13.08 8.38
N ASN A 124 -1.56 -14.21 8.44
CA ASN A 124 -3.02 -14.24 8.35
C ASN A 124 -3.72 -14.02 9.70
N ALA A 125 -3.01 -14.11 10.83
CA ALA A 125 -3.56 -13.83 12.16
C ALA A 125 -3.70 -12.32 12.40
N TYR A 126 -4.43 -11.95 13.47
CA TYR A 126 -4.57 -10.57 13.91
C TYR A 126 -3.21 -9.95 14.26
N GLN A 127 -2.92 -8.77 13.69
CA GLN A 127 -1.70 -8.01 13.95
C GLN A 127 -2.03 -6.55 14.29
N GLN A 128 -1.82 -6.18 15.55
CA GLN A 128 -2.18 -4.84 16.04
C GLN A 128 -1.37 -3.73 15.36
N ASP A 129 -0.07 -3.95 15.10
CA ASP A 129 0.79 -2.98 14.42
C ASP A 129 0.29 -2.63 13.02
N ARG A 130 -0.17 -3.62 12.29
CA ARG A 130 -0.79 -3.48 10.98
C ARG A 130 -2.12 -2.72 11.07
N VAL A 131 -2.96 -3.05 12.03
CA VAL A 131 -4.21 -2.34 12.28
C VAL A 131 -3.96 -0.87 12.54
N ASP A 132 -2.99 -0.56 13.40
CA ASP A 132 -2.69 0.82 13.79
C ASP A 132 -2.14 1.65 12.62
N VAL A 133 -1.20 1.11 11.85
CA VAL A 133 -0.61 1.85 10.72
C VAL A 133 -1.63 2.06 9.60
N LEU A 134 -2.45 1.07 9.27
CA LEU A 134 -3.49 1.19 8.25
C LEU A 134 -4.57 2.20 8.63
N LYS A 135 -4.98 2.23 9.92
CA LYS A 135 -5.86 3.29 10.44
C LYS A 135 -5.23 4.66 10.29
N SER A 136 -3.95 4.80 10.61
CA SER A 136 -3.26 6.09 10.48
C SER A 136 -3.23 6.61 9.03
N TYR A 137 -3.07 5.71 8.04
CA TYR A 137 -3.13 6.07 6.63
C TYR A 137 -4.55 6.43 6.16
N ALA A 138 -5.55 5.71 6.65
CA ALA A 138 -6.95 6.03 6.39
C ALA A 138 -7.32 7.41 6.97
N ASP A 139 -6.99 7.66 8.23
CA ASP A 139 -7.21 8.94 8.90
C ASP A 139 -6.51 10.09 8.17
N TYR A 140 -5.29 9.85 7.68
CA TYR A 140 -4.57 10.85 6.89
C TYR A 140 -5.29 11.13 5.56
N SER A 141 -5.76 10.11 4.84
CA SER A 141 -6.56 10.30 3.62
C SER A 141 -7.80 11.16 3.89
N TRP A 142 -8.56 10.85 4.95
CA TRP A 142 -9.75 11.59 5.32
C TRP A 142 -9.47 12.99 5.87
N SER A 143 -8.26 13.25 6.35
CA SER A 143 -7.86 14.63 6.70
C SER A 143 -7.64 15.52 5.47
N LEU A 144 -7.34 14.93 4.32
CA LEU A 144 -7.19 15.63 3.04
C LEU A 144 -8.53 15.75 2.31
N ASP A 145 -9.31 14.68 2.31
CA ASP A 145 -10.65 14.62 1.72
C ASP A 145 -11.54 13.72 2.59
N PRO A 146 -12.53 14.27 3.32
CA PRO A 146 -13.41 13.48 4.21
C PRO A 146 -14.27 12.43 3.51
N ASP A 147 -14.49 12.58 2.21
CA ASP A 147 -15.30 11.67 1.39
C ASP A 147 -14.46 10.63 0.63
N HIS A 148 -13.13 10.66 0.81
CA HIS A 148 -12.20 9.75 0.14
C HIS A 148 -12.49 8.28 0.45
N TYR A 149 -12.55 7.43 -0.58
CA TYR A 149 -12.72 5.99 -0.42
C TYR A 149 -11.40 5.34 -0.02
N VAL A 150 -11.41 4.58 1.08
CA VAL A 150 -10.28 3.77 1.53
C VAL A 150 -10.66 2.30 1.44
N ILE A 151 -10.01 1.57 0.54
CA ILE A 151 -10.31 0.17 0.23
C ILE A 151 -9.05 -0.66 0.47
N PHE A 152 -9.11 -1.67 1.34
CA PHE A 152 -7.99 -2.56 1.60
C PHE A 152 -8.16 -3.90 0.89
N GLU A 153 -7.15 -4.30 0.09
CA GLU A 153 -6.98 -5.70 -0.26
C GLU A 153 -6.31 -6.42 0.90
N HIS A 154 -7.13 -6.78 1.90
CA HIS A 154 -6.58 -7.35 3.14
C HIS A 154 -6.50 -8.86 3.07
N LEU A 155 -7.58 -9.56 2.76
CA LEU A 155 -7.66 -11.01 2.61
C LEU A 155 -7.04 -11.78 3.79
N GLY A 156 -7.19 -11.23 4.98
CA GLY A 156 -6.64 -11.77 6.22
C GLY A 156 -7.64 -12.65 6.98
N GLY A 157 -7.35 -12.92 8.25
CA GLY A 157 -8.26 -13.63 9.13
C GLY A 157 -9.47 -12.77 9.55
N SER A 158 -10.66 -13.37 9.63
CA SER A 158 -11.92 -12.68 9.94
C SER A 158 -11.88 -11.87 11.24
N SER A 159 -11.08 -12.27 12.21
CA SER A 159 -10.95 -11.53 13.49
C SER A 159 -10.36 -10.13 13.31
N GLU A 160 -9.45 -9.95 12.34
CA GLU A 160 -8.90 -8.64 12.01
C GLU A 160 -9.84 -7.87 11.09
N GLU A 161 -10.44 -8.52 10.12
CA GLU A 161 -11.38 -7.89 9.18
C GLU A 161 -12.60 -7.30 9.90
N GLN A 162 -13.06 -7.92 10.99
CA GLN A 162 -14.11 -7.38 11.86
C GLN A 162 -13.75 -6.02 12.48
N GLN A 163 -12.45 -5.74 12.71
CA GLN A 163 -12.01 -4.43 13.20
C GLN A 163 -12.20 -3.35 12.14
N TRP A 164 -11.98 -3.70 10.88
CA TRP A 164 -12.14 -2.80 9.74
C TRP A 164 -13.60 -2.43 9.48
N ALA A 165 -14.53 -3.37 9.68
CA ALA A 165 -15.96 -3.15 9.49
C ALA A 165 -16.51 -2.01 10.39
N ASN A 166 -15.90 -1.80 11.54
CA ASN A 166 -16.27 -0.74 12.48
C ASN A 166 -15.59 0.61 12.20
N TYR A 167 -14.75 0.72 11.18
CA TYR A 167 -13.86 1.87 10.95
C TYR A 167 -14.04 2.54 9.59
N ARG A 168 -15.25 2.59 9.01
CA ARG A 168 -15.52 3.22 7.68
C ARG A 168 -14.64 2.68 6.54
N LEU A 169 -14.04 1.52 6.68
CA LEU A 169 -13.16 0.93 5.68
C LEU A 169 -13.92 -0.05 4.80
N CYS A 170 -13.62 -0.02 3.53
CA CYS A 170 -14.09 -1.01 2.58
C CYS A 170 -13.02 -2.10 2.41
N LEU A 171 -13.45 -3.35 2.47
CA LEU A 171 -12.60 -4.51 2.22
C LEU A 171 -12.94 -5.10 0.85
N LEU A 172 -11.91 -5.50 0.10
CA LEU A 172 -12.11 -6.36 -1.06
C LEU A 172 -12.20 -7.80 -0.57
N TYR A 173 -13.35 -8.41 -0.84
CA TYR A 173 -13.53 -9.85 -0.65
C TYR A 173 -13.21 -10.58 -1.96
N THR A 174 -12.67 -11.78 -1.86
CA THR A 174 -12.55 -12.68 -3.01
C THR A 174 -13.93 -13.17 -3.44
N SER A 175 -14.06 -13.55 -4.71
CA SER A 175 -15.31 -14.00 -5.33
C SER A 175 -16.01 -15.19 -4.63
N ASP A 176 -15.31 -15.87 -3.73
CA ASP A 176 -15.86 -17.02 -2.99
C ASP A 176 -16.86 -16.62 -1.88
N ALA A 177 -16.93 -15.34 -1.53
CA ALA A 177 -17.93 -14.83 -0.57
C ALA A 177 -19.30 -14.54 -1.21
N ALA A 178 -19.41 -14.67 -2.52
CA ALA A 178 -20.67 -14.43 -3.27
C ALA A 178 -21.49 -15.70 -3.52
N ASP A 179 -20.97 -16.88 -3.15
CA ASP A 179 -21.60 -18.17 -3.40
C ASP A 179 -22.17 -18.87 -2.16
N GLU A 180 -22.30 -18.15 -1.01
CA GLU A 180 -23.00 -18.63 0.18
C GLU A 180 -24.35 -17.93 0.40
#